data_930a28c96715d396d774c5dd12616238
#
_entry.id   930a28c96715d396d774c5dd12616238
#
_cell.length_a   1.000
_cell.length_b   1.000
_cell.length_c   1.000
_cell.angle_alpha   90.00
_cell.angle_beta   90.00
_cell.angle_gamma   90.00
#
_symmetry.space_group_name_H-M   'P 1'
#
loop_
_entity.id
_entity.type
_entity.pdbx_description
1 polymer ?
#
loop_
_entity_poly.entity_id
_entity_poly.type
_entity_poly.pdbx_seq_one_letter_code
_entity_poly.pdbx_strand_id
1 'polypeptide(L)'
;MQSEQIAALKGELAAANARVAELERRLGLNSSNSGKPPSSDGLKKPPRTTSLREPSGKKTGGQKGHPGETLRRVGNPDVIVDHYPEGCANCALKMTPEMDTGYQSRQVFDVPEPKVVVTEHRAHSCLCPNCQTLTSAPFPEGVSAPVQYGARICAFVVYLLNYHFLPEDRLAELLSDLFGLKLVPATIARMSTACADRFRGFADTVRQHVAAARVKHLDETGFRIGGRTQWLHIFSTALLTFYRTCSKRGSLLSDVTGIVVHDHWKPYYLMTGVSHALCNAHHLRELKALVEIEREEWAQFRNDVAYPQQGSKRIVNE
;
A
#
# COMPACT_ATOMS: atom_id res chain seq x y z
N MET A 1 -65.98 1.96 23.50
CA MET A 1 -65.74 1.41 22.15
C MET A 1 -65.04 2.38 21.20
N GLN A 2 -65.65 3.55 20.78
CA GLN A 2 -64.95 4.47 19.84
C GLN A 2 -63.67 5.10 20.41
N SER A 3 -63.62 5.47 21.67
CA SER A 3 -62.42 6.04 22.31
C SER A 3 -61.27 5.03 22.44
N GLU A 4 -61.55 3.78 22.67
CA GLU A 4 -60.56 2.70 22.73
C GLU A 4 -59.99 2.38 21.36
N GLN A 5 -60.82 2.37 20.32
CA GLN A 5 -60.39 2.20 18.94
C GLN A 5 -59.50 3.38 18.48
N ILE A 6 -59.83 4.61 18.86
CA ILE A 6 -58.99 5.79 18.57
C ILE A 6 -57.66 5.70 19.31
N ALA A 7 -57.63 5.23 20.56
CA ALA A 7 -56.39 5.04 21.31
C ALA A 7 -55.48 3.94 20.69
N ALA A 8 -56.09 2.84 20.28
CA ALA A 8 -55.38 1.76 19.59
C ALA A 8 -54.75 2.23 18.26
N LEU A 9 -55.54 2.91 17.41
CA LEU A 9 -55.06 3.46 16.14
C LEU A 9 -53.94 4.50 16.32
N LYS A 10 -54.02 5.35 17.35
CA LYS A 10 -52.94 6.27 17.69
C LYS A 10 -51.65 5.54 18.11
N GLY A 11 -51.77 4.43 18.85
CA GLY A 11 -50.63 3.58 19.22
C GLY A 11 -50.00 2.92 17.99
N GLU A 12 -50.79 2.37 17.09
CA GLU A 12 -50.31 1.77 15.84
C GLU A 12 -49.61 2.81 14.93
N LEU A 13 -50.20 4.00 14.80
CA LEU A 13 -49.61 5.10 14.04
C LEU A 13 -48.27 5.55 14.63
N ALA A 14 -48.18 5.67 15.96
CA ALA A 14 -46.92 6.02 16.63
C ALA A 14 -45.87 4.94 16.40
N ALA A 15 -46.21 3.66 16.48
CA ALA A 15 -45.31 2.55 16.21
C ALA A 15 -44.86 2.53 14.73
N ALA A 16 -45.79 2.78 13.78
CA ALA A 16 -45.45 2.89 12.37
C ALA A 16 -44.51 4.05 12.08
N ASN A 17 -44.77 5.24 12.64
CA ASN A 17 -43.92 6.41 12.50
C ASN A 17 -42.49 6.19 13.11
N ALA A 18 -42.39 5.55 14.27
CA ALA A 18 -41.11 5.16 14.86
C ALA A 18 -40.33 4.19 13.96
N ARG A 19 -41.04 3.26 13.32
CA ARG A 19 -40.45 2.32 12.36
C ARG A 19 -39.96 3.01 11.09
N VAL A 20 -40.71 3.96 10.56
CA VAL A 20 -40.30 4.77 9.41
C VAL A 20 -39.03 5.59 9.75
N ALA A 21 -39.03 6.30 10.88
CA ALA A 21 -37.89 7.05 11.33
C ALA A 21 -36.60 6.18 11.48
N GLU A 22 -36.75 4.97 12.06
CA GLU A 22 -35.62 4.03 12.17
C GLU A 22 -35.12 3.56 10.79
N LEU A 23 -36.02 3.30 9.85
CA LEU A 23 -35.62 2.91 8.49
C LEU A 23 -34.92 4.05 7.74
N GLU A 24 -35.42 5.28 7.86
CA GLU A 24 -34.81 6.48 7.29
C GLU A 24 -33.41 6.71 7.87
N ARG A 25 -33.26 6.60 9.20
CA ARG A 25 -31.98 6.67 9.88
C ARG A 25 -31.00 5.61 9.33
N ARG A 26 -31.43 4.37 9.19
CA ARG A 26 -30.60 3.27 8.65
C ARG A 26 -30.20 3.50 7.19
N LEU A 27 -31.07 4.08 6.37
CA LEU A 27 -30.80 4.42 4.98
C LEU A 27 -29.81 5.57 4.85
N GLY A 28 -29.81 6.53 5.78
CA GLY A 28 -28.87 7.65 5.83
C GLY A 28 -27.44 7.27 6.25
N LEU A 29 -27.27 6.09 6.89
CA LEU A 29 -25.96 5.63 7.36
C LEU A 29 -25.08 5.09 6.21
N ASN A 30 -23.87 5.60 6.09
CA ASN A 30 -22.83 5.20 5.12
C ASN A 30 -21.43 5.18 5.76
N SER A 31 -20.40 4.88 5.00
CA SER A 31 -19.01 4.80 5.51
C SER A 31 -18.42 6.13 5.97
N SER A 32 -19.04 7.27 5.65
CA SER A 32 -18.56 8.60 6.06
C SER A 32 -19.15 9.08 7.39
N ASN A 33 -20.27 8.50 7.82
CA ASN A 33 -21.01 8.89 9.02
C ASN A 33 -21.35 7.72 9.94
N SER A 34 -20.77 6.55 9.75
CA SER A 34 -20.97 5.38 10.61
C SER A 34 -19.75 4.47 10.60
N GLY A 35 -19.75 3.43 11.44
CA GLY A 35 -18.76 2.35 11.42
C GLY A 35 -18.91 1.37 10.24
N LYS A 36 -19.76 1.65 9.25
CA LYS A 36 -19.88 0.80 8.06
C LYS A 36 -18.61 0.87 7.22
N PRO A 37 -18.07 -0.27 6.75
CA PRO A 37 -16.91 -0.26 5.86
C PRO A 37 -17.29 0.36 4.50
N PRO A 38 -16.34 1.03 3.79
CA PRO A 38 -16.60 1.62 2.47
C PRO A 38 -17.20 0.65 1.44
N SER A 39 -16.89 -0.65 1.56
CA SER A 39 -17.46 -1.72 0.72
C SER A 39 -18.97 -1.91 0.87
N SER A 40 -19.57 -1.40 1.94
CA SER A 40 -21.03 -1.48 2.18
C SER A 40 -21.83 -0.34 1.56
N ASP A 41 -21.19 0.72 1.08
CA ASP A 41 -21.88 1.89 0.49
C ASP A 41 -22.52 1.56 -0.88
N GLY A 42 -22.13 0.47 -1.51
CA GLY A 42 -22.60 0.06 -2.82
C GLY A 42 -22.15 1.01 -3.96
N LEU A 43 -22.66 0.76 -5.18
CA LEU A 43 -22.31 1.54 -6.37
C LEU A 43 -23.06 2.88 -6.48
N LYS A 44 -24.01 3.17 -5.58
CA LYS A 44 -24.82 4.39 -5.61
C LYS A 44 -24.06 5.64 -5.11
N LYS A 45 -22.97 5.45 -4.38
CA LYS A 45 -22.15 6.56 -3.92
C LYS A 45 -21.34 7.09 -5.09
N PRO A 46 -21.53 8.35 -5.52
CA PRO A 46 -20.70 8.92 -6.57
C PRO A 46 -19.24 8.85 -6.15
N PRO A 47 -18.31 8.48 -7.06
CA PRO A 47 -16.89 8.51 -6.75
C PRO A 47 -16.49 9.93 -6.35
N ARG A 48 -15.61 10.06 -5.37
CA ARG A 48 -15.07 11.38 -5.01
C ARG A 48 -14.34 11.95 -6.21
N THR A 49 -14.91 12.98 -6.80
CA THR A 49 -14.32 13.71 -7.94
C THR A 49 -13.41 14.85 -7.50
N THR A 50 -13.42 15.19 -6.22
CA THR A 50 -12.64 16.28 -5.67
C THR A 50 -11.60 15.79 -4.66
N SER A 51 -10.43 16.43 -4.68
CA SER A 51 -9.39 16.25 -3.66
C SER A 51 -9.94 16.59 -2.27
N LEU A 52 -9.45 15.88 -1.23
CA LEU A 52 -9.68 16.26 0.18
C LEU A 52 -8.93 17.52 0.58
N ARG A 53 -8.07 18.05 -0.29
CA ARG A 53 -7.40 19.33 -0.07
C ARG A 53 -8.36 20.45 -0.37
N GLU A 54 -8.58 21.32 0.61
CA GLU A 54 -9.25 22.59 0.37
C GLU A 54 -8.46 23.42 -0.66
N PRO A 55 -9.15 24.13 -1.56
CA PRO A 55 -8.49 25.05 -2.48
C PRO A 55 -7.68 26.08 -1.68
N SER A 56 -6.37 26.04 -1.78
CA SER A 56 -5.48 26.93 -1.03
C SER A 56 -5.49 28.39 -1.53
N GLY A 57 -6.23 28.68 -2.60
CA GLY A 57 -6.21 29.98 -3.30
C GLY A 57 -4.86 30.32 -3.97
N LYS A 58 -3.87 29.45 -3.86
CA LYS A 58 -2.54 29.65 -4.45
C LYS A 58 -2.52 29.14 -5.89
N LYS A 59 -1.68 29.73 -6.73
CA LYS A 59 -1.47 29.27 -8.12
C LYS A 59 -0.97 27.83 -8.14
N THR A 60 -1.40 27.07 -9.15
CA THR A 60 -0.88 25.72 -9.40
C THR A 60 0.61 25.77 -9.75
N GLY A 61 1.39 24.84 -9.23
CA GLY A 61 2.85 24.76 -9.42
C GLY A 61 3.66 25.08 -8.15
N GLY A 62 4.96 25.20 -8.31
CA GLY A 62 5.88 25.51 -7.21
C GLY A 62 5.61 26.88 -6.62
N GLN A 63 5.43 26.96 -5.31
CA GLN A 63 5.22 28.24 -4.60
C GLN A 63 6.56 28.95 -4.40
N LYS A 64 6.52 30.29 -4.28
CA LYS A 64 7.72 31.09 -3.97
C LYS A 64 8.40 30.55 -2.70
N GLY A 65 9.68 30.17 -2.79
CA GLY A 65 10.44 29.58 -1.70
C GLY A 65 10.39 28.03 -1.65
N HIS A 66 9.70 27.37 -2.58
CA HIS A 66 9.79 25.93 -2.71
C HIS A 66 11.18 25.58 -3.28
N PRO A 67 12.01 24.77 -2.57
CA PRO A 67 13.25 24.29 -3.14
C PRO A 67 12.93 23.40 -4.35
N GLY A 68 13.26 23.92 -5.55
CA GLY A 68 13.11 23.12 -6.79
C GLY A 68 14.11 21.97 -6.77
N GLU A 69 13.65 20.77 -7.11
CA GLU A 69 14.56 19.66 -7.41
C GLU A 69 14.91 19.71 -8.90
N THR A 70 16.11 20.20 -9.19
CA THR A 70 16.67 20.15 -10.55
C THR A 70 17.75 19.06 -10.62
N LEU A 71 17.89 18.45 -11.78
CA LEU A 71 18.96 17.49 -12.04
C LEU A 71 20.32 18.16 -11.76
N ARG A 72 21.09 17.60 -10.83
CA ARG A 72 22.39 18.14 -10.43
C ARG A 72 23.51 17.37 -11.11
N ARG A 73 24.60 18.10 -11.41
CA ARG A 73 25.82 17.47 -11.92
C ARG A 73 26.45 16.55 -10.90
N VAL A 74 27.00 15.42 -11.36
CA VAL A 74 27.84 14.53 -10.56
C VAL A 74 29.32 14.90 -10.72
N GLY A 75 30.09 14.72 -9.64
CA GLY A 75 31.52 15.02 -9.67
C GLY A 75 32.31 14.02 -10.50
N ASN A 76 31.95 12.75 -10.47
CA ASN A 76 32.63 11.66 -11.17
C ASN A 76 31.63 11.01 -12.16
N PRO A 77 31.59 11.43 -13.42
CA PRO A 77 30.78 10.78 -14.46
C PRO A 77 31.38 9.41 -14.83
N ASP A 78 30.53 8.47 -15.22
CA ASP A 78 30.97 7.10 -15.59
C ASP A 78 31.76 7.08 -16.88
N VAL A 79 31.45 7.99 -17.83
CA VAL A 79 32.11 8.11 -19.14
C VAL A 79 32.41 9.58 -19.38
N ILE A 80 33.64 9.85 -19.85
CA ILE A 80 34.06 11.16 -20.34
C ILE A 80 34.35 11.03 -21.83
N VAL A 81 33.76 11.92 -22.62
CA VAL A 81 33.98 12.00 -24.08
C VAL A 81 34.47 13.41 -24.39
N ASP A 82 35.70 13.49 -24.83
CA ASP A 82 36.32 14.76 -25.23
C ASP A 82 36.04 15.03 -26.72
N HIS A 83 35.64 16.25 -27.02
CA HIS A 83 35.38 16.73 -28.39
C HIS A 83 36.33 17.89 -28.69
N TYR A 84 37.14 17.71 -29.69
CA TYR A 84 38.06 18.74 -30.19
C TYR A 84 37.57 19.28 -31.51
N PRO A 85 37.78 20.56 -31.82
CA PRO A 85 37.49 21.10 -33.13
C PRO A 85 38.43 20.48 -34.20
N GLU A 86 37.88 20.09 -35.33
CA GLU A 86 38.65 19.46 -36.42
C GLU A 86 39.62 20.47 -37.06
N GLY A 87 39.23 21.75 -37.10
CA GLY A 87 40.05 22.79 -37.69
C GLY A 87 39.72 24.20 -37.21
N CYS A 88 40.63 25.10 -37.37
CA CYS A 88 40.48 26.53 -37.04
C CYS A 88 39.35 27.15 -37.87
N ALA A 89 38.38 27.81 -37.22
CA ALA A 89 37.24 28.46 -37.89
C ALA A 89 37.64 29.62 -38.85
N ASN A 90 38.87 30.16 -38.69
CA ASN A 90 39.33 31.27 -39.53
C ASN A 90 40.26 30.83 -40.67
N CYS A 91 41.22 29.92 -40.41
CA CYS A 91 42.26 29.55 -41.40
C CYS A 91 42.27 28.06 -41.76
N ALA A 92 41.31 27.27 -41.23
CA ALA A 92 41.18 25.83 -41.44
C ALA A 92 42.41 24.98 -41.02
N LEU A 93 43.40 25.54 -40.25
CA LEU A 93 44.48 24.78 -39.73
C LEU A 93 43.93 23.62 -38.87
N LYS A 94 44.40 22.40 -39.07
CA LYS A 94 44.00 21.24 -38.30
C LYS A 94 44.34 21.45 -36.84
N MET A 95 43.38 21.33 -35.96
CA MET A 95 43.56 21.45 -34.52
C MET A 95 43.93 20.08 -33.89
N THR A 96 44.77 20.10 -32.88
CA THR A 96 45.18 18.90 -32.14
C THR A 96 44.90 19.06 -30.64
N PRO A 97 44.74 17.96 -29.88
CA PRO A 97 44.51 18.04 -28.44
C PRO A 97 45.53 18.85 -27.66
N GLU A 98 46.79 18.93 -28.12
CA GLU A 98 47.88 19.70 -27.48
C GLU A 98 47.64 21.22 -27.54
N MET A 99 46.71 21.68 -28.42
CA MET A 99 46.31 23.08 -28.52
C MET A 99 45.15 23.46 -27.64
N ASP A 100 44.72 22.52 -26.74
CA ASP A 100 43.61 22.73 -25.81
C ASP A 100 43.90 23.89 -24.85
N THR A 101 42.92 24.75 -24.63
CA THR A 101 42.96 25.88 -23.70
C THR A 101 41.93 25.78 -22.58
N GLY A 102 41.13 24.69 -22.58
CA GLY A 102 40.11 24.42 -21.61
C GLY A 102 38.75 24.03 -22.25
N TYR A 103 37.85 23.55 -21.45
CA TYR A 103 36.57 22.99 -21.93
C TYR A 103 35.38 23.49 -21.14
N GLN A 104 34.20 23.46 -21.78
CA GLN A 104 32.92 23.52 -21.14
C GLN A 104 32.35 22.11 -21.08
N SER A 105 31.83 21.66 -19.92
CA SER A 105 31.26 20.34 -19.81
C SER A 105 29.73 20.36 -19.64
N ARG A 106 29.09 19.38 -20.24
CA ARG A 106 27.67 19.08 -20.07
C ARG A 106 27.54 17.60 -19.75
N GLN A 107 26.58 17.23 -18.89
CA GLN A 107 26.33 15.83 -18.53
C GLN A 107 24.98 15.42 -19.04
N VAL A 108 24.92 14.24 -19.64
CA VAL A 108 23.70 13.56 -20.07
C VAL A 108 23.55 12.35 -19.17
N PHE A 109 22.40 12.22 -18.55
CA PHE A 109 22.04 11.06 -17.73
C PHE A 109 21.19 10.15 -18.59
N ASP A 110 21.64 8.92 -18.75
CA ASP A 110 20.93 7.92 -19.55
C ASP A 110 20.94 6.58 -18.81
N VAL A 111 20.09 5.65 -19.24
CA VAL A 111 20.07 4.28 -18.73
C VAL A 111 20.79 3.36 -19.70
N PRO A 112 21.61 2.40 -19.22
CA PRO A 112 22.22 1.42 -20.10
C PRO A 112 21.16 0.53 -20.74
N GLU A 113 21.48 -0.02 -21.91
CA GLU A 113 20.60 -1.00 -22.58
C GLU A 113 20.28 -2.17 -21.64
N PRO A 114 18.99 -2.44 -21.38
CA PRO A 114 18.61 -3.56 -20.53
C PRO A 114 19.03 -4.90 -21.12
N LYS A 115 19.73 -5.73 -20.34
CA LYS A 115 20.12 -7.06 -20.79
C LYS A 115 20.08 -8.10 -19.69
N VAL A 116 19.83 -9.36 -20.09
CA VAL A 116 19.93 -10.52 -19.19
C VAL A 116 21.38 -11.01 -19.14
N VAL A 117 21.85 -11.29 -17.93
CA VAL A 117 23.13 -11.98 -17.71
C VAL A 117 22.83 -13.46 -17.48
N VAL A 118 23.36 -14.32 -18.32
CA VAL A 118 23.26 -15.78 -18.18
C VAL A 118 24.57 -16.31 -17.59
N THR A 119 24.47 -17.00 -16.45
CA THR A 119 25.60 -17.67 -15.80
C THR A 119 25.44 -19.16 -15.95
N GLU A 120 26.42 -19.85 -16.52
CA GLU A 120 26.48 -21.29 -16.58
C GLU A 120 27.33 -21.84 -15.43
N HIS A 121 26.76 -22.72 -14.62
CA HIS A 121 27.47 -23.43 -13.56
C HIS A 121 27.81 -24.85 -14.06
N ARG A 122 29.08 -25.23 -14.00
CA ARG A 122 29.59 -26.53 -14.44
C ARG A 122 30.14 -27.28 -13.24
N ALA A 123 29.49 -28.38 -12.86
CA ALA A 123 29.96 -29.28 -11.82
C ALA A 123 30.79 -30.38 -12.47
N HIS A 124 32.12 -30.31 -12.31
CA HIS A 124 33.05 -31.29 -12.89
C HIS A 124 33.16 -32.54 -12.03
N SER A 125 33.33 -33.68 -12.69
CA SER A 125 33.69 -34.96 -12.06
C SER A 125 35.15 -35.27 -12.32
N CYS A 126 35.91 -35.59 -11.27
CA CYS A 126 37.33 -35.94 -11.35
C CYS A 126 37.56 -37.37 -10.86
N LEU A 127 38.35 -38.11 -11.60
CA LEU A 127 38.79 -39.43 -11.20
C LEU A 127 40.07 -39.30 -10.34
N CYS A 128 40.05 -39.84 -9.13
CA CYS A 128 41.23 -39.82 -8.26
C CYS A 128 42.32 -40.74 -8.81
N PRO A 129 43.55 -40.28 -9.09
CA PRO A 129 44.59 -41.13 -9.64
C PRO A 129 45.11 -42.17 -8.64
N ASN A 130 44.90 -41.95 -7.33
CA ASN A 130 45.37 -42.86 -6.28
C ASN A 130 44.39 -44.01 -6.00
N CYS A 131 43.09 -43.76 -5.89
CA CYS A 131 42.10 -44.78 -5.52
C CYS A 131 41.02 -45.02 -6.59
N GLN A 132 41.12 -44.40 -7.75
CA GLN A 132 40.20 -44.53 -8.89
C GLN A 132 38.72 -44.17 -8.56
N THR A 133 38.51 -43.44 -7.48
CA THR A 133 37.16 -42.97 -7.11
C THR A 133 36.79 -41.75 -7.94
N LEU A 134 35.61 -41.80 -8.59
CA LEU A 134 35.01 -40.66 -9.28
C LEU A 134 34.32 -39.75 -8.25
N THR A 135 34.71 -38.48 -8.20
CA THR A 135 34.13 -37.50 -7.31
C THR A 135 33.63 -36.30 -8.11
N SER A 136 32.36 -35.96 -7.92
CA SER A 136 31.72 -34.80 -8.59
C SER A 136 31.55 -33.65 -7.65
N ALA A 137 31.79 -32.42 -8.16
CA ALA A 137 31.53 -31.21 -7.42
C ALA A 137 30.01 -30.99 -7.26
N PRO A 138 29.55 -30.47 -6.13
CA PRO A 138 28.15 -30.06 -5.98
C PRO A 138 27.87 -28.75 -6.73
N PHE A 139 26.63 -28.55 -7.14
CA PHE A 139 26.18 -27.22 -7.56
C PHE A 139 26.05 -26.26 -6.36
N PRO A 140 26.22 -24.95 -6.54
CA PRO A 140 25.99 -23.97 -5.51
C PRO A 140 24.54 -24.00 -5.01
N GLU A 141 24.34 -23.52 -3.78
CA GLU A 141 22.99 -23.36 -3.24
C GLU A 141 22.13 -22.46 -4.16
N GLY A 142 20.89 -22.85 -4.38
CA GLY A 142 19.96 -22.16 -5.27
C GLY A 142 20.12 -22.49 -6.76
N VAL A 143 21.07 -23.34 -7.15
CA VAL A 143 21.22 -23.86 -8.52
C VAL A 143 20.74 -25.32 -8.53
N SER A 144 19.44 -25.51 -8.81
CA SER A 144 18.79 -26.82 -8.68
C SER A 144 18.17 -27.35 -9.97
N ALA A 145 18.05 -26.52 -11.01
CA ALA A 145 17.44 -26.89 -12.29
C ALA A 145 18.42 -26.66 -13.46
N PRO A 146 18.28 -27.40 -14.54
CA PRO A 146 19.11 -27.22 -15.74
C PRO A 146 19.03 -25.81 -16.32
N VAL A 147 17.87 -25.17 -16.21
CA VAL A 147 17.60 -23.77 -16.57
C VAL A 147 16.65 -23.17 -15.55
N GLN A 148 16.98 -22.01 -15.01
CA GLN A 148 16.15 -21.32 -14.01
C GLN A 148 16.31 -19.80 -14.08
N TYR A 149 15.30 -19.09 -13.60
CA TYR A 149 15.39 -17.64 -13.41
C TYR A 149 16.14 -17.34 -12.10
N GLY A 150 17.07 -16.42 -12.16
CA GLY A 150 17.85 -15.99 -11.01
C GLY A 150 17.04 -15.16 -10.01
N ALA A 151 17.57 -15.04 -8.79
CA ALA A 151 16.89 -14.35 -7.68
C ALA A 151 16.56 -12.88 -7.99
N ARG A 152 17.40 -12.18 -8.78
CA ARG A 152 17.14 -10.78 -9.16
C ARG A 152 15.94 -10.63 -10.09
N ILE A 153 15.76 -11.56 -11.04
CA ILE A 153 14.57 -11.58 -11.91
C ILE A 153 13.33 -11.84 -11.06
N CYS A 154 13.38 -12.83 -10.15
CA CYS A 154 12.26 -13.12 -9.25
C CYS A 154 11.90 -11.90 -8.37
N ALA A 155 12.88 -11.22 -7.79
CA ALA A 155 12.66 -10.03 -6.98
C ALA A 155 12.04 -8.88 -7.79
N PHE A 156 12.53 -8.64 -9.01
CA PHE A 156 12.01 -7.62 -9.91
C PHE A 156 10.56 -7.90 -10.33
N VAL A 157 10.26 -9.15 -10.69
CA VAL A 157 8.89 -9.61 -10.99
C VAL A 157 7.95 -9.36 -9.81
N VAL A 158 8.34 -9.81 -8.62
CA VAL A 158 7.51 -9.65 -7.40
C VAL A 158 7.29 -8.18 -7.05
N TYR A 159 8.33 -7.35 -7.20
CA TYR A 159 8.24 -5.91 -6.96
C TYR A 159 7.27 -5.23 -7.91
N LEU A 160 7.37 -5.49 -9.21
CA LEU A 160 6.47 -4.91 -10.21
C LEU A 160 5.03 -5.41 -10.07
N LEU A 161 4.84 -6.69 -9.77
CA LEU A 161 3.51 -7.27 -9.59
C LEU A 161 2.81 -6.74 -8.34
N ASN A 162 3.48 -6.78 -7.19
CA ASN A 162 2.83 -6.53 -5.89
C ASN A 162 2.95 -5.09 -5.39
N TYR A 163 4.00 -4.37 -5.76
CA TYR A 163 4.19 -2.97 -5.34
C TYR A 163 3.70 -1.97 -6.39
N HIS A 164 3.93 -2.26 -7.67
CA HIS A 164 3.47 -1.42 -8.79
C HIS A 164 2.13 -1.87 -9.38
N PHE A 165 1.57 -2.99 -8.91
CA PHE A 165 0.27 -3.51 -9.34
C PHE A 165 0.17 -3.74 -10.85
N LEU A 166 1.27 -4.11 -11.51
CA LEU A 166 1.23 -4.49 -12.91
C LEU A 166 0.52 -5.83 -13.07
N PRO A 167 -0.51 -5.93 -13.92
CA PRO A 167 -1.14 -7.21 -14.24
C PRO A 167 -0.13 -8.21 -14.83
N GLU A 168 -0.30 -9.50 -14.56
CA GLU A 168 0.64 -10.56 -14.97
C GLU A 168 0.94 -10.55 -16.47
N ASP A 169 -0.07 -10.38 -17.32
CA ASP A 169 0.11 -10.32 -18.78
C ASP A 169 0.96 -9.11 -19.20
N ARG A 170 0.67 -7.93 -18.65
CA ARG A 170 1.44 -6.71 -18.92
C ARG A 170 2.86 -6.78 -18.38
N LEU A 171 3.06 -7.46 -17.28
CA LEU A 171 4.38 -7.68 -16.73
C LEU A 171 5.19 -8.63 -17.61
N ALA A 172 4.57 -9.68 -18.14
CA ALA A 172 5.20 -10.59 -19.09
C ALA A 172 5.61 -9.85 -20.38
N GLU A 173 4.75 -9.00 -20.92
CA GLU A 173 5.03 -8.14 -22.08
C GLU A 173 6.20 -7.19 -21.80
N LEU A 174 6.17 -6.45 -20.68
CA LEU A 174 7.25 -5.54 -20.28
C LEU A 174 8.61 -6.23 -20.19
N LEU A 175 8.65 -7.42 -19.60
CA LEU A 175 9.90 -8.18 -19.46
C LEU A 175 10.41 -8.73 -20.79
N SER A 176 9.48 -9.07 -21.70
CA SER A 176 9.83 -9.44 -23.08
C SER A 176 10.42 -8.26 -23.85
N ASP A 177 9.80 -7.09 -23.75
CA ASP A 177 10.22 -5.88 -24.48
C ASP A 177 11.57 -5.34 -23.98
N LEU A 178 11.76 -5.27 -22.66
CA LEU A 178 12.98 -4.73 -22.07
C LEU A 178 14.16 -5.71 -22.11
N PHE A 179 13.91 -7.00 -21.88
CA PHE A 179 14.97 -7.99 -21.61
C PHE A 179 14.93 -9.21 -22.52
N GLY A 180 13.97 -9.31 -23.42
CA GLY A 180 13.77 -10.53 -24.23
C GLY A 180 13.32 -11.76 -23.41
N LEU A 181 12.86 -11.56 -22.16
CA LEU A 181 12.46 -12.65 -21.26
C LEU A 181 11.02 -13.09 -21.56
N LYS A 182 10.85 -14.32 -22.01
CA LYS A 182 9.53 -14.90 -22.30
C LYS A 182 8.98 -15.61 -21.05
N LEU A 183 8.43 -14.84 -20.12
CA LEU A 183 7.71 -15.38 -18.97
C LEU A 183 6.22 -15.54 -19.32
N VAL A 184 5.62 -16.60 -18.77
CA VAL A 184 4.16 -16.77 -18.82
C VAL A 184 3.54 -16.35 -17.47
N PRO A 185 2.27 -15.87 -17.45
CA PRO A 185 1.58 -15.45 -16.22
C PRO A 185 1.67 -16.44 -15.08
N ALA A 186 1.49 -17.74 -15.37
CA ALA A 186 1.60 -18.80 -14.35
C ALA A 186 3.00 -18.86 -13.69
N THR A 187 4.07 -18.50 -14.40
CA THR A 187 5.42 -18.43 -13.83
C THR A 187 5.54 -17.21 -12.92
N ILE A 188 4.99 -16.08 -13.31
CA ILE A 188 4.94 -14.84 -12.51
C ILE A 188 4.18 -15.08 -11.20
N ALA A 189 2.98 -15.67 -11.28
CA ALA A 189 2.18 -16.03 -10.10
C ALA A 189 2.94 -16.97 -9.15
N ARG A 190 3.63 -17.98 -9.70
CA ARG A 190 4.46 -18.90 -8.91
C ARG A 190 5.63 -18.22 -8.22
N MET A 191 6.30 -17.26 -8.86
CA MET A 191 7.36 -16.46 -8.23
C MET A 191 6.82 -15.63 -7.06
N SER A 192 5.64 -15.04 -7.20
CA SER A 192 4.97 -14.28 -6.13
C SER A 192 4.62 -15.20 -4.95
N THR A 193 4.04 -16.35 -5.21
CA THR A 193 3.70 -17.35 -4.17
C THR A 193 4.95 -17.83 -3.43
N ALA A 194 6.01 -18.18 -4.16
CA ALA A 194 7.27 -18.62 -3.55
C ALA A 194 7.92 -17.54 -2.69
N CYS A 195 7.80 -16.26 -3.10
CA CYS A 195 8.25 -15.12 -2.30
C CYS A 195 7.41 -14.98 -1.00
N ALA A 196 6.09 -15.05 -1.10
CA ALA A 196 5.20 -15.01 0.06
C ALA A 196 5.52 -16.12 1.07
N ASP A 197 5.78 -17.34 0.60
CA ASP A 197 6.15 -18.46 1.46
C ASP A 197 7.46 -18.22 2.22
N ARG A 198 8.45 -17.60 1.59
CA ARG A 198 9.71 -17.21 2.25
C ARG A 198 9.52 -16.16 3.33
N PHE A 199 8.55 -15.25 3.17
CA PHE A 199 8.24 -14.22 4.15
C PHE A 199 7.28 -14.67 5.27
N ARG A 200 6.79 -15.91 5.26
CA ARG A 200 5.83 -16.43 6.24
C ARG A 200 6.34 -16.28 7.68
N GLY A 201 7.57 -16.69 7.95
CA GLY A 201 8.19 -16.55 9.27
C GLY A 201 8.33 -15.09 9.73
N PHE A 202 8.68 -14.18 8.81
CA PHE A 202 8.72 -12.74 9.10
C PHE A 202 7.32 -12.20 9.43
N ALA A 203 6.31 -12.55 8.65
CA ALA A 203 4.93 -12.15 8.90
C ALA A 203 4.43 -12.65 10.26
N ASP A 204 4.77 -13.89 10.65
CA ASP A 204 4.45 -14.43 11.97
C ASP A 204 5.16 -13.66 13.09
N THR A 205 6.40 -13.26 12.91
CA THR A 205 7.13 -12.41 13.87
C THR A 205 6.44 -11.06 14.03
N VAL A 206 6.07 -10.39 12.92
CA VAL A 206 5.31 -9.13 12.97
C VAL A 206 3.98 -9.33 13.71
N ARG A 207 3.25 -10.40 13.42
CA ARG A 207 2.01 -10.75 14.10
C ARG A 207 2.20 -10.85 15.61
N GLN A 208 3.22 -11.56 16.07
CA GLN A 208 3.53 -11.73 17.50
C GLN A 208 3.85 -10.39 18.17
N HIS A 209 4.69 -9.57 17.54
CA HIS A 209 5.01 -8.24 18.07
C HIS A 209 3.79 -7.33 18.17
N VAL A 210 2.91 -7.34 17.14
CA VAL A 210 1.67 -6.57 17.18
C VAL A 210 0.74 -7.11 18.27
N ALA A 211 0.57 -8.43 18.40
CA ALA A 211 -0.29 -9.03 19.42
C ALA A 211 0.18 -8.70 20.86
N ALA A 212 1.49 -8.67 21.10
CA ALA A 212 2.09 -8.37 22.40
C ALA A 212 2.26 -6.86 22.69
N ALA A 213 2.08 -5.98 21.71
CA ALA A 213 2.31 -4.54 21.87
C ALA A 213 1.40 -3.94 22.96
N ARG A 214 1.89 -2.93 23.70
CA ARG A 214 1.13 -2.25 24.76
C ARG A 214 -0.16 -1.62 24.24
N VAL A 215 -0.12 -0.96 23.07
CA VAL A 215 -1.28 -0.33 22.43
C VAL A 215 -1.30 -0.75 20.96
N LYS A 216 -2.45 -1.17 20.46
CA LYS A 216 -2.67 -1.53 19.08
C LYS A 216 -4.07 -1.14 18.62
N HIS A 217 -4.18 -0.88 17.32
CA HIS A 217 -5.44 -0.59 16.65
C HIS A 217 -5.88 -1.80 15.85
N LEU A 218 -7.14 -2.15 15.95
CA LEU A 218 -7.78 -3.22 15.20
C LEU A 218 -8.91 -2.64 14.38
N ASP A 219 -8.95 -3.03 13.11
CA ASP A 219 -10.02 -2.64 12.17
C ASP A 219 -10.19 -3.74 11.13
N GLU A 220 -11.32 -3.80 10.45
CA GLU A 220 -11.55 -4.71 9.35
C GLU A 220 -12.36 -4.08 8.23
N THR A 221 -12.08 -4.50 7.01
CA THR A 221 -12.84 -4.09 5.84
C THR A 221 -13.21 -5.27 4.95
N GLY A 222 -14.41 -5.24 4.39
CA GLY A 222 -14.88 -6.25 3.45
C GLY A 222 -14.44 -5.94 2.02
N PHE A 223 -14.09 -6.99 1.28
CA PHE A 223 -13.79 -6.92 -0.15
C PHE A 223 -14.23 -8.19 -0.85
N ARG A 224 -14.19 -8.25 -2.18
CA ARG A 224 -14.62 -9.41 -2.94
C ARG A 224 -13.51 -10.05 -3.74
N ILE A 225 -13.38 -11.38 -3.64
CA ILE A 225 -12.52 -12.20 -4.49
C ILE A 225 -13.38 -13.29 -5.11
N GLY A 226 -13.37 -13.41 -6.44
CA GLY A 226 -14.13 -14.43 -7.14
C GLY A 226 -15.65 -14.42 -6.80
N GLY A 227 -16.24 -13.24 -6.62
CA GLY A 227 -17.65 -13.08 -6.26
C GLY A 227 -17.97 -13.35 -4.77
N ARG A 228 -17.03 -13.81 -3.96
CA ARG A 228 -17.20 -14.10 -2.53
C ARG A 228 -16.68 -12.98 -1.67
N THR A 229 -17.41 -12.62 -0.61
CA THR A 229 -16.94 -11.64 0.39
C THR A 229 -15.80 -12.24 1.20
N GLN A 230 -14.70 -11.50 1.31
CA GLN A 230 -13.56 -11.74 2.17
C GLN A 230 -13.37 -10.54 3.10
N TRP A 231 -12.71 -10.74 4.21
CA TRP A 231 -12.44 -9.70 5.20
C TRP A 231 -10.94 -9.52 5.37
N LEU A 232 -10.49 -8.28 5.21
CA LEU A 232 -9.13 -7.89 5.54
C LEU A 232 -9.14 -7.34 6.97
N HIS A 233 -8.48 -8.05 7.87
CA HIS A 233 -8.23 -7.60 9.22
C HIS A 233 -6.90 -6.86 9.26
N ILE A 234 -6.89 -5.71 9.91
CA ILE A 234 -5.75 -4.82 10.05
C ILE A 234 -5.42 -4.71 11.52
N PHE A 235 -4.19 -5.02 11.88
CA PHE A 235 -3.67 -4.93 13.23
C PHE A 235 -2.44 -4.02 13.18
N SER A 236 -2.49 -2.87 13.84
CA SER A 236 -1.42 -1.87 13.72
C SER A 236 -0.98 -1.32 15.07
N THR A 237 0.29 -0.96 15.13
CA THR A 237 0.93 -0.18 16.18
C THR A 237 1.50 1.10 15.56
N ALA A 238 2.23 1.90 16.31
CA ALA A 238 2.93 3.07 15.76
C ALA A 238 4.00 2.71 14.71
N LEU A 239 4.55 1.48 14.75
CA LEU A 239 5.69 1.07 13.93
C LEU A 239 5.41 -0.13 13.01
N LEU A 240 4.43 -0.98 13.35
CA LEU A 240 4.17 -2.24 12.66
C LEU A 240 2.71 -2.35 12.26
N THR A 241 2.47 -2.91 11.09
CA THR A 241 1.12 -3.27 10.64
C THR A 241 1.12 -4.72 10.15
N PHE A 242 0.19 -5.51 10.64
CA PHE A 242 -0.07 -6.87 10.21
C PHE A 242 -1.43 -6.95 9.52
N TYR A 243 -1.48 -7.55 8.35
CA TYR A 243 -2.69 -7.78 7.56
C TYR A 243 -3.01 -9.26 7.52
N ARG A 244 -4.29 -9.60 7.68
CA ARG A 244 -4.78 -10.98 7.53
C ARG A 244 -6.11 -11.01 6.79
N THR A 245 -6.22 -11.86 5.77
CA THR A 245 -7.47 -12.12 5.06
C THR A 245 -8.19 -13.32 5.66
N CYS A 246 -9.51 -13.20 5.82
CA CYS A 246 -10.37 -14.26 6.35
C CYS A 246 -11.70 -14.30 5.61
N SER A 247 -12.31 -15.49 5.53
CA SER A 247 -13.66 -15.64 4.99
C SER A 247 -14.77 -15.14 5.94
N LYS A 248 -14.46 -15.03 7.24
CA LYS A 248 -15.39 -14.59 8.27
C LYS A 248 -14.93 -13.28 8.90
N ARG A 249 -15.84 -12.30 9.03
CA ARG A 249 -15.57 -11.02 9.69
C ARG A 249 -15.12 -11.20 11.15
N GLY A 250 -15.74 -12.13 11.88
CA GLY A 250 -15.46 -12.36 13.30
C GLY A 250 -14.16 -13.11 13.62
N SER A 251 -13.30 -13.39 12.64
CA SER A 251 -12.02 -14.08 12.88
C SER A 251 -10.98 -13.13 13.47
N LEU A 252 -11.14 -12.74 14.74
CA LEU A 252 -10.20 -11.87 15.44
C LEU A 252 -8.87 -12.58 15.73
N LEU A 253 -7.84 -11.80 16.03
CA LEU A 253 -6.53 -12.32 16.39
C LEU A 253 -6.60 -12.92 17.82
N SER A 254 -6.07 -14.14 18.01
CA SER A 254 -5.85 -14.74 19.32
C SER A 254 -4.58 -14.16 19.99
N ASP A 255 -4.44 -14.41 21.27
CA ASP A 255 -3.25 -14.09 22.07
C ASP A 255 -2.89 -12.60 22.15
N VAL A 256 -3.90 -11.74 21.98
CA VAL A 256 -3.75 -10.28 22.09
C VAL A 256 -3.80 -9.85 23.54
N THR A 257 -2.87 -8.98 23.95
CA THR A 257 -2.78 -8.41 25.30
C THR A 257 -2.71 -6.88 25.25
N GLY A 258 -2.84 -6.20 26.40
CA GLY A 258 -2.71 -4.75 26.49
C GLY A 258 -3.94 -3.99 26.02
N ILE A 259 -3.76 -2.79 25.49
CA ILE A 259 -4.84 -1.89 25.08
C ILE A 259 -5.15 -2.10 23.59
N VAL A 260 -6.41 -2.39 23.32
CA VAL A 260 -6.95 -2.56 21.95
C VAL A 260 -7.86 -1.39 21.63
N VAL A 261 -7.47 -0.59 20.63
CA VAL A 261 -8.27 0.50 20.08
C VAL A 261 -9.07 -0.02 18.91
N HIS A 262 -10.41 0.08 18.96
CA HIS A 262 -11.31 -0.46 17.94
C HIS A 262 -12.57 0.39 17.78
N ASP A 263 -13.43 0.05 16.83
CA ASP A 263 -14.78 0.60 16.69
C ASP A 263 -15.76 -0.03 17.71
N HIS A 264 -17.03 0.34 17.64
CA HIS A 264 -18.09 -0.23 18.48
C HIS A 264 -18.57 -1.62 18.05
N TRP A 265 -17.88 -2.31 17.15
CA TRP A 265 -18.33 -3.62 16.70
C TRP A 265 -18.25 -4.66 17.83
N LYS A 266 -19.42 -5.25 18.13
CA LYS A 266 -19.61 -6.13 19.29
C LYS A 266 -18.58 -7.24 19.46
N PRO A 267 -18.08 -7.94 18.44
CA PRO A 267 -17.07 -8.98 18.61
C PRO A 267 -15.77 -8.53 19.26
N TYR A 268 -15.35 -7.27 19.12
CA TYR A 268 -14.17 -6.78 19.81
C TYR A 268 -14.33 -6.81 21.33
N TYR A 269 -15.53 -6.48 21.84
CA TYR A 269 -15.81 -6.51 23.29
C TYR A 269 -15.84 -7.93 23.88
N LEU A 270 -15.84 -8.96 23.03
CA LEU A 270 -15.74 -10.35 23.48
C LEU A 270 -14.29 -10.82 23.66
N MET A 271 -13.30 -9.99 23.31
CA MET A 271 -11.90 -10.30 23.53
C MET A 271 -11.60 -10.19 25.01
N THR A 272 -11.07 -11.28 25.60
CA THR A 272 -10.67 -11.35 27.01
C THR A 272 -9.19 -11.05 27.17
N GLY A 273 -8.79 -10.56 28.34
CA GLY A 273 -7.37 -10.29 28.64
C GLY A 273 -6.83 -8.99 28.03
N VAL A 274 -7.69 -8.11 27.49
CA VAL A 274 -7.35 -6.82 26.92
C VAL A 274 -8.11 -5.68 27.62
N SER A 275 -7.57 -4.48 27.57
CA SER A 275 -8.28 -3.25 27.90
C SER A 275 -8.82 -2.63 26.61
N HIS A 276 -10.10 -2.29 26.59
CA HIS A 276 -10.75 -1.72 25.41
C HIS A 276 -10.64 -0.20 25.39
N ALA A 277 -10.28 0.38 24.25
CA ALA A 277 -10.35 1.79 23.95
C ALA A 277 -11.08 2.01 22.62
N LEU A 278 -11.82 3.10 22.50
CA LEU A 278 -12.59 3.37 21.31
C LEU A 278 -11.82 4.26 20.34
N CYS A 279 -11.99 3.99 19.07
CA CYS A 279 -11.34 4.73 18.00
C CYS A 279 -11.98 6.11 17.81
N ASN A 280 -11.24 7.19 18.05
CA ASN A 280 -11.74 8.55 17.89
C ASN A 280 -12.25 8.85 16.48
N ALA A 281 -11.63 8.26 15.43
CA ALA A 281 -12.11 8.45 14.07
C ALA A 281 -13.53 7.89 13.85
N HIS A 282 -13.88 6.79 14.52
CA HIS A 282 -15.23 6.24 14.48
C HIS A 282 -16.21 7.08 15.31
N HIS A 283 -15.82 7.58 16.48
CA HIS A 283 -16.64 8.53 17.25
C HIS A 283 -16.99 9.78 16.43
N LEU A 284 -16.02 10.34 15.70
CA LEU A 284 -16.30 11.50 14.84
C LEU A 284 -17.30 11.20 13.73
N ARG A 285 -17.26 9.99 13.15
CA ARG A 285 -18.26 9.54 12.16
C ARG A 285 -19.64 9.41 12.79
N GLU A 286 -19.73 8.88 14.00
CA GLU A 286 -20.99 8.77 14.74
C GLU A 286 -21.57 10.14 15.11
N LEU A 287 -20.73 11.07 15.59
CA LEU A 287 -21.14 12.46 15.81
C LEU A 287 -21.65 13.12 14.53
N LYS A 288 -20.99 12.86 13.41
CA LYS A 288 -21.43 13.34 12.10
C LYS A 288 -22.79 12.78 11.71
N ALA A 289 -23.08 11.51 12.01
CA ALA A 289 -24.41 10.93 11.76
C ALA A 289 -25.49 11.64 12.60
N LEU A 290 -25.22 11.94 13.86
CA LEU A 290 -26.15 12.66 14.73
C LEU A 290 -26.47 14.04 14.14
N VAL A 291 -25.47 14.75 13.59
CA VAL A 291 -25.70 16.04 12.91
C VAL A 291 -26.50 15.88 11.62
N GLU A 292 -26.08 14.98 10.74
CA GLU A 292 -26.61 14.86 9.38
C GLU A 292 -28.02 14.22 9.33
N ILE A 293 -28.28 13.28 10.23
CA ILE A 293 -29.50 12.46 10.22
C ILE A 293 -30.47 12.88 11.31
N GLU A 294 -29.98 13.03 12.54
CA GLU A 294 -30.82 13.32 13.71
C GLU A 294 -30.91 14.82 14.01
N ARG A 295 -30.10 15.65 13.31
CA ARG A 295 -30.07 17.12 13.43
C ARG A 295 -29.76 17.61 14.85
N GLU A 296 -28.90 16.88 15.56
CA GLU A 296 -28.47 17.19 16.93
C GLU A 296 -27.35 18.24 16.92
N GLU A 297 -27.69 19.51 17.19
CA GLU A 297 -26.75 20.63 17.13
C GLU A 297 -25.56 20.48 18.10
N TRP A 298 -25.76 19.87 19.27
CA TRP A 298 -24.69 19.63 20.23
C TRP A 298 -23.58 18.71 19.66
N ALA A 299 -23.93 17.81 18.78
CA ALA A 299 -22.98 16.91 18.13
C ALA A 299 -22.06 17.67 17.16
N GLN A 300 -22.56 18.72 16.50
CA GLN A 300 -21.74 19.61 15.67
C GLN A 300 -20.66 20.30 16.51
N PHE A 301 -21.01 20.87 17.65
CA PHE A 301 -20.07 21.51 18.56
C PHE A 301 -18.95 20.54 19.01
N ARG A 302 -19.29 19.30 19.36
CA ARG A 302 -18.31 18.27 19.75
C ARG A 302 -17.39 17.89 18.62
N ASN A 303 -17.91 17.80 17.39
CA ASN A 303 -17.13 17.53 16.19
C ASN A 303 -16.11 18.65 15.90
N ASP A 304 -16.53 19.90 16.02
CA ASP A 304 -15.69 21.09 15.80
C ASP A 304 -14.59 21.24 16.86
N VAL A 305 -14.89 20.90 18.13
CA VAL A 305 -13.91 20.91 19.23
C VAL A 305 -12.89 19.77 19.09
N ALA A 306 -13.33 18.59 18.68
CA ALA A 306 -12.44 17.44 18.48
C ALA A 306 -11.51 17.59 17.28
N TYR A 307 -11.95 18.38 16.27
CA TYR A 307 -11.18 18.70 15.07
C TYR A 307 -11.38 20.17 14.73
N PRO A 308 -10.66 21.10 15.37
CA PRO A 308 -10.66 22.48 14.93
C PRO A 308 -10.22 22.52 13.47
N GLN A 309 -11.08 23.06 12.62
CA GLN A 309 -10.87 23.26 11.19
C GLN A 309 -9.44 23.79 10.99
N GLN A 310 -8.63 23.14 10.17
CA GLN A 310 -7.20 23.39 10.01
C GLN A 310 -6.92 24.85 9.60
N GLY A 311 -6.86 25.72 10.55
CA GLY A 311 -6.41 27.12 10.48
C GLY A 311 -5.58 27.50 11.70
N SER A 312 -5.60 26.74 12.77
CA SER A 312 -4.81 26.97 13.97
C SER A 312 -3.65 25.97 14.08
N LYS A 313 -2.47 26.56 14.19
CA LYS A 313 -1.15 25.93 14.35
C LYS A 313 -1.18 24.67 15.22
N ARG A 314 -0.55 23.61 14.73
CA ARG A 314 -0.15 22.45 15.55
C ARG A 314 0.50 22.96 16.84
N ILE A 315 -0.15 22.74 17.96
CA ILE A 315 0.54 22.73 19.25
C ILE A 315 1.25 21.37 19.29
N VAL A 316 2.53 21.37 19.02
CA VAL A 316 3.44 20.29 19.32
C VAL A 316 3.61 20.37 20.83
N ASN A 317 3.06 19.43 21.58
CA ASN A 317 3.48 19.20 22.94
C ASN A 317 4.62 18.17 22.91
N GLU A 318 5.72 18.58 23.49
CA GLU A 318 6.95 17.86 23.81
C GLU A 318 6.74 16.48 24.48
#